data_b97cffc852a95138a9c6630c5a0be868
#
_entry.id   b97cffc852a95138a9c6630c5a0be868
#
_cell.length_a   1.000
_cell.length_b   1.000
_cell.length_c   1.000
_cell.angle_alpha   90.00
_cell.angle_beta   90.00
_cell.angle_gamma   90.00
#
_symmetry.space_group_name_H-M   'P 1'
#
loop_
_entity.id
_entity.type
_entity.pdbx_description
1 polymer ?
#
loop_
_entity_poly.entity_id
_entity_poly.type
_entity_poly.pdbx_seq_one_letter_code
_entity_poly.pdbx_strand_id
1 'polypeptide(L)'
;MFKAAVSLTGADRKLRAGEYEVPSRASLRSVIILLVEGRVVRHYLTLPEGWSSAQAVDILNRETILTGEVEVPAEGSLWPDTYEISRDETRAAVIARMQRARDRNLARLWALRSPNSVVTSPEEAMILASIVEKETGLASERPRVAAAFSNRLRLGMRLESDPTIVYGITKGRPLGRGIRQSELQRQTA
;
A
#
# COMPACT_ATOMS: atom_id res chain seq x y z
N MET A 1 -38.87 -19.67 1.94
CA MET A 1 -39.52 -18.33 2.03
C MET A 1 -38.73 -17.26 1.29
N PHE A 2 -37.44 -16.96 1.56
CA PHE A 2 -36.67 -15.89 0.91
C PHE A 2 -36.65 -16.00 -0.62
N LYS A 3 -36.26 -17.16 -1.18
CA LYS A 3 -36.22 -17.38 -2.64
C LYS A 3 -37.57 -17.10 -3.32
N ALA A 4 -38.69 -17.56 -2.72
CA ALA A 4 -40.01 -17.32 -3.25
C ALA A 4 -40.41 -15.84 -3.25
N ALA A 5 -40.08 -15.11 -2.19
CA ALA A 5 -40.34 -13.66 -2.09
C ALA A 5 -39.51 -12.85 -3.12
N VAL A 6 -38.26 -13.24 -3.32
CA VAL A 6 -37.37 -12.62 -4.31
C VAL A 6 -37.90 -12.84 -5.73
N SER A 7 -38.34 -14.07 -6.07
CA SER A 7 -38.94 -14.38 -7.38
C SER A 7 -40.23 -13.62 -7.63
N LEU A 8 -41.11 -13.56 -6.61
CA LEU A 8 -42.41 -12.86 -6.71
C LEU A 8 -42.25 -11.35 -6.89
N THR A 9 -41.18 -10.77 -6.37
CA THR A 9 -40.88 -9.32 -6.51
C THR A 9 -40.06 -8.98 -7.73
N GLY A 10 -39.61 -9.97 -8.53
CA GLY A 10 -38.71 -9.76 -9.67
C GLY A 10 -37.35 -9.20 -9.28
N ALA A 11 -36.94 -9.36 -7.99
CA ALA A 11 -35.70 -8.84 -7.45
C ALA A 11 -34.49 -9.76 -7.70
N ASP A 12 -34.71 -10.98 -8.18
CA ASP A 12 -33.71 -12.02 -8.39
C ASP A 12 -32.51 -11.55 -9.23
N ARG A 13 -32.76 -10.74 -10.27
CA ARG A 13 -31.72 -10.17 -11.16
C ARG A 13 -31.10 -8.88 -10.66
N LYS A 14 -31.60 -8.32 -9.55
CA LYS A 14 -31.16 -7.02 -9.00
C LYS A 14 -30.39 -7.14 -7.70
N LEU A 15 -30.34 -8.34 -7.11
CA LEU A 15 -29.60 -8.57 -5.88
C LEU A 15 -28.10 -8.37 -6.12
N ARG A 16 -27.48 -7.59 -5.25
CA ARG A 16 -26.02 -7.37 -5.28
C ARG A 16 -25.36 -8.25 -4.23
N ALA A 17 -24.25 -8.90 -4.62
CA ALA A 17 -23.41 -9.62 -3.67
C ALA A 17 -22.63 -8.63 -2.79
N GLY A 18 -22.39 -9.01 -1.53
CA GLY A 18 -21.65 -8.17 -0.59
C GLY A 18 -21.98 -8.52 0.86
N GLU A 19 -21.32 -7.84 1.77
CA GLU A 19 -21.63 -7.86 3.21
C GLU A 19 -22.67 -6.79 3.50
N TYR A 20 -23.69 -7.13 4.28
CA TYR A 20 -24.78 -6.22 4.61
C TYR A 20 -25.01 -6.17 6.12
N GLU A 21 -25.17 -4.98 6.64
CA GLU A 21 -25.65 -4.79 7.99
C GLU A 21 -27.17 -4.88 7.99
N VAL A 22 -27.69 -6.00 8.51
CA VAL A 22 -29.13 -6.24 8.60
C VAL A 22 -29.62 -5.84 9.99
N PRO A 23 -30.50 -4.82 10.13
CA PRO A 23 -31.02 -4.41 11.41
C PRO A 23 -31.73 -5.55 12.13
N SER A 24 -31.60 -5.61 13.47
CA SER A 24 -32.34 -6.56 14.28
C SER A 24 -33.85 -6.44 14.00
N ARG A 25 -34.51 -7.56 13.82
CA ARG A 25 -35.96 -7.66 13.48
C ARG A 25 -36.36 -7.08 12.13
N ALA A 26 -35.40 -6.95 11.19
CA ALA A 26 -35.70 -6.50 9.84
C ALA A 26 -36.75 -7.40 9.17
N SER A 27 -37.73 -6.81 8.49
CA SER A 27 -38.71 -7.56 7.71
C SER A 27 -38.06 -8.14 6.45
N LEU A 28 -38.61 -9.22 5.91
CA LEU A 28 -38.14 -9.83 4.66
C LEU A 28 -38.11 -8.80 3.52
N ARG A 29 -39.13 -7.92 3.46
CA ARG A 29 -39.20 -6.86 2.47
C ARG A 29 -38.03 -5.87 2.62
N SER A 30 -37.69 -5.44 3.83
CA SER A 30 -36.59 -4.52 4.08
C SER A 30 -35.23 -5.15 3.73
N VAL A 31 -35.05 -6.45 3.99
CA VAL A 31 -33.84 -7.18 3.58
C VAL A 31 -33.71 -7.23 2.05
N ILE A 32 -34.80 -7.53 1.32
CA ILE A 32 -34.76 -7.55 -0.15
C ILE A 32 -34.43 -6.16 -0.70
N ILE A 33 -35.01 -5.09 -0.15
CA ILE A 33 -34.71 -3.72 -0.56
C ILE A 33 -33.22 -3.42 -0.32
N LEU A 34 -32.69 -3.74 0.86
CA LEU A 34 -31.27 -3.55 1.20
C LEU A 34 -30.33 -4.22 0.19
N LEU A 35 -30.64 -5.46 -0.19
CA LEU A 35 -29.87 -6.23 -1.17
C LEU A 35 -29.97 -5.66 -2.61
N VAL A 36 -31.15 -5.16 -3.00
CA VAL A 36 -31.37 -4.54 -4.31
C VAL A 36 -30.70 -3.18 -4.41
N GLU A 37 -30.78 -2.37 -3.35
CA GLU A 37 -30.08 -1.07 -3.28
C GLU A 37 -28.56 -1.23 -3.25
N GLY A 38 -28.06 -2.38 -2.76
CA GLY A 38 -26.63 -2.67 -2.72
C GLY A 38 -25.88 -1.80 -1.72
N ARG A 39 -26.51 -1.48 -0.58
CA ARG A 39 -25.85 -0.75 0.54
C ARG A 39 -24.94 -1.71 1.30
N VAL A 40 -23.86 -2.12 0.65
CA VAL A 40 -22.86 -3.02 1.21
C VAL A 40 -21.99 -2.31 2.26
N VAL A 41 -21.60 -3.06 3.28
CA VAL A 41 -20.55 -2.66 4.23
C VAL A 41 -19.22 -2.72 3.48
N ARG A 42 -18.48 -1.61 3.51
CA ARG A 42 -17.17 -1.53 2.88
C ARG A 42 -16.11 -1.44 3.95
N HIS A 43 -15.09 -2.23 3.81
CA HIS A 43 -13.92 -2.21 4.67
C HIS A 43 -12.75 -1.62 3.89
N TYR A 44 -11.92 -0.84 4.56
CA TYR A 44 -10.77 -0.18 3.95
C TYR A 44 -9.51 -0.46 4.74
N LEU A 45 -8.44 -0.75 4.02
CA LEU A 45 -7.10 -0.89 4.57
C LEU A 45 -6.20 0.16 3.92
N THR A 46 -5.57 1.00 4.73
CA THR A 46 -4.64 2.02 4.26
C THR A 46 -3.21 1.57 4.48
N LEU A 47 -2.43 1.55 3.41
CA LEU A 47 -0.98 1.41 3.45
C LEU A 47 -0.37 2.82 3.34
N PRO A 48 0.20 3.38 4.43
CA PRO A 48 0.83 4.69 4.39
C PRO A 48 2.10 4.71 3.54
N GLU A 49 2.44 5.88 3.02
CA GLU A 49 3.73 6.12 2.35
C GLU A 49 4.90 5.88 3.29
N GLY A 50 6.03 5.47 2.74
CA GLY A 50 7.26 5.23 3.48
C GLY A 50 7.23 3.99 4.38
N TRP A 51 6.18 3.18 4.38
CA TRP A 51 6.16 1.92 5.11
C TRP A 51 6.90 0.83 4.35
N SER A 52 7.57 -0.05 5.11
CA SER A 52 8.23 -1.23 4.54
C SER A 52 7.23 -2.33 4.19
N SER A 53 7.64 -3.26 3.34
CA SER A 53 6.83 -4.43 3.01
C SER A 53 6.50 -5.29 4.24
N ALA A 54 7.41 -5.37 5.21
CA ALA A 54 7.15 -6.05 6.48
C ALA A 54 6.02 -5.36 7.27
N GLN A 55 6.04 -4.03 7.37
CA GLN A 55 4.97 -3.28 8.03
C GLN A 55 3.63 -3.40 7.29
N ALA A 56 3.65 -3.47 5.95
CA ALA A 56 2.46 -3.73 5.16
C ALA A 56 1.83 -5.10 5.46
N VAL A 57 2.65 -6.13 5.60
CA VAL A 57 2.18 -7.48 6.00
C VAL A 57 1.66 -7.46 7.44
N ASP A 58 2.30 -6.72 8.35
CA ASP A 58 1.82 -6.59 9.74
C ASP A 58 0.42 -5.96 9.80
N ILE A 59 0.10 -4.95 8.96
CA ILE A 59 -1.26 -4.39 8.88
C ILE A 59 -2.24 -5.45 8.36
N LEU A 60 -1.91 -6.11 7.25
CA LEU A 60 -2.77 -7.15 6.68
C LEU A 60 -3.07 -8.27 7.68
N ASN A 61 -2.10 -8.63 8.52
CA ASN A 61 -2.26 -9.67 9.53
C ASN A 61 -3.16 -9.25 10.70
N ARG A 62 -3.31 -7.95 10.95
CA ARG A 62 -4.25 -7.42 11.96
C ARG A 62 -5.70 -7.42 11.47
N GLU A 63 -5.91 -7.44 10.15
CA GLU A 63 -7.26 -7.47 9.58
C GLU A 63 -7.87 -8.86 9.71
N THR A 64 -8.83 -8.98 10.63
CA THR A 64 -9.47 -10.25 10.97
C THR A 64 -10.44 -10.75 9.90
N ILE A 65 -10.89 -9.87 9.00
CA ILE A 65 -11.78 -10.23 7.89
C ILE A 65 -11.03 -10.87 6.72
N LEU A 66 -9.70 -10.70 6.67
CA LEU A 66 -8.86 -11.31 5.63
C LEU A 66 -8.41 -12.71 6.02
N THR A 67 -8.22 -13.57 5.02
CA THR A 67 -7.84 -14.98 5.19
C THR A 67 -6.48 -15.30 4.57
N GLY A 68 -5.95 -16.48 4.90
CA GLY A 68 -4.68 -17.00 4.37
C GLY A 68 -3.45 -16.28 4.94
N GLU A 69 -2.29 -16.85 4.68
CA GLU A 69 -0.99 -16.29 5.02
C GLU A 69 -0.35 -15.66 3.79
N VAL A 70 0.59 -14.74 3.98
CA VAL A 70 1.35 -14.11 2.91
C VAL A 70 2.78 -13.89 3.36
N GLU A 71 3.72 -14.17 2.48
CA GLU A 71 5.13 -13.83 2.69
C GLU A 71 5.35 -12.33 2.51
N VAL A 72 6.41 -11.81 3.13
CA VAL A 72 6.80 -10.40 2.97
C VAL A 72 7.31 -10.20 1.54
N PRO A 73 6.63 -9.39 0.72
CA PRO A 73 7.07 -9.16 -0.65
C PRO A 73 8.31 -8.27 -0.70
N ALA A 74 8.95 -8.19 -1.88
CA ALA A 74 10.10 -7.34 -2.08
C ALA A 74 9.80 -5.87 -1.74
N GLU A 75 10.77 -5.16 -1.16
CA GLU A 75 10.63 -3.73 -0.88
C GLU A 75 10.39 -2.92 -2.17
N GLY A 76 9.55 -1.88 -2.06
CA GLY A 76 9.15 -1.06 -3.19
C GLY A 76 8.20 -1.75 -4.18
N SER A 77 7.73 -2.97 -3.88
CA SER A 77 6.77 -3.68 -4.74
C SER A 77 5.31 -3.33 -4.47
N LEU A 78 5.02 -2.64 -3.38
CA LEU A 78 3.67 -2.28 -2.98
C LEU A 78 3.42 -0.79 -3.21
N TRP A 79 2.22 -0.43 -3.67
CA TRP A 79 1.81 0.96 -3.82
C TRP A 79 1.08 1.43 -2.57
N PRO A 80 1.53 2.51 -1.90
CA PRO A 80 0.82 3.12 -0.79
C PRO A 80 -0.49 3.72 -1.28
N ASP A 81 -1.60 3.31 -0.68
CA ASP A 81 -2.95 3.80 -0.98
C ASP A 81 -3.95 3.22 0.03
N THR A 82 -5.21 3.64 -0.06
CA THR A 82 -6.33 3.02 0.64
C THR A 82 -7.02 2.01 -0.26
N TYR A 83 -7.04 0.76 0.17
CA TYR A 83 -7.60 -0.37 -0.56
C TYR A 83 -8.92 -0.81 0.05
N GLU A 84 -9.95 -0.93 -0.77
CA GLU A 84 -11.18 -1.62 -0.35
C GLU A 84 -10.88 -3.12 -0.22
N ILE A 85 -11.24 -3.70 0.90
CA ILE A 85 -11.08 -5.13 1.19
C ILE A 85 -12.45 -5.76 1.49
N SER A 86 -12.56 -7.05 1.24
CA SER A 86 -13.81 -7.79 1.45
C SER A 86 -13.61 -8.90 2.47
N ARG A 87 -14.68 -9.27 3.16
CA ARG A 87 -14.68 -10.45 4.06
C ARG A 87 -14.29 -11.70 3.28
N ASP A 88 -13.46 -12.53 3.90
CA ASP A 88 -12.91 -13.78 3.35
C ASP A 88 -11.99 -13.60 2.13
N GLU A 89 -11.65 -12.35 1.75
CA GLU A 89 -10.63 -12.10 0.75
C GLU A 89 -9.26 -12.56 1.29
N THR A 90 -8.42 -13.10 0.40
CA THR A 90 -7.08 -13.55 0.82
C THR A 90 -6.10 -12.37 0.89
N ARG A 91 -5.22 -12.38 1.89
CA ARG A 91 -4.11 -11.40 2.00
C ARG A 91 -3.26 -11.36 0.73
N ALA A 92 -3.04 -12.52 0.10
CA ALA A 92 -2.33 -12.62 -1.17
C ALA A 92 -3.03 -11.85 -2.30
N ALA A 93 -4.38 -11.86 -2.37
CA ALA A 93 -5.13 -11.10 -3.37
C ALA A 93 -4.98 -9.58 -3.15
N VAL A 94 -5.00 -9.13 -1.90
CA VAL A 94 -4.77 -7.72 -1.54
C VAL A 94 -3.35 -7.30 -1.94
N ILE A 95 -2.32 -8.06 -1.59
CA ILE A 95 -0.93 -7.81 -2.00
C ILE A 95 -0.81 -7.74 -3.52
N ALA A 96 -1.42 -8.67 -4.25
CA ALA A 96 -1.39 -8.65 -5.71
C ALA A 96 -2.05 -7.39 -6.30
N ARG A 97 -3.08 -6.83 -5.67
CA ARG A 97 -3.67 -5.54 -6.08
C ARG A 97 -2.70 -4.38 -5.84
N MET A 98 -2.03 -4.35 -4.68
CA MET A 98 -1.03 -3.34 -4.34
C MET A 98 0.14 -3.37 -5.34
N GLN A 99 0.61 -4.56 -5.71
CA GLN A 99 1.67 -4.76 -6.71
C GLN A 99 1.23 -4.26 -8.10
N ARG A 100 0.06 -4.67 -8.57
CA ARG A 100 -0.48 -4.16 -9.85
C ARG A 100 -0.68 -2.63 -9.84
N ALA A 101 -1.07 -2.05 -8.71
CA ALA A 101 -1.17 -0.60 -8.58
C ALA A 101 0.21 0.06 -8.69
N ARG A 102 1.23 -0.51 -8.03
CA ARG A 102 2.63 -0.08 -8.13
C ARG A 102 3.12 -0.10 -9.58
N ASP A 103 2.94 -1.21 -10.28
CA ASP A 103 3.44 -1.35 -11.65
C ASP A 103 2.81 -0.34 -12.60
N ARG A 104 1.48 -0.17 -12.54
CA ARG A 104 0.77 0.83 -13.35
C ARG A 104 1.22 2.26 -13.05
N ASN A 105 1.31 2.62 -11.77
CA ASN A 105 1.69 3.98 -11.39
C ASN A 105 3.15 4.27 -11.71
N LEU A 106 4.05 3.32 -11.43
CA LEU A 106 5.47 3.49 -11.74
C LEU A 106 5.71 3.64 -13.24
N ALA A 107 5.07 2.80 -14.08
CA ALA A 107 5.18 2.93 -15.54
C ALA A 107 4.67 4.30 -16.02
N ARG A 108 3.54 4.78 -15.51
CA ARG A 108 3.00 6.10 -15.84
C ARG A 108 3.93 7.23 -15.43
N LEU A 109 4.45 7.18 -14.22
CA LEU A 109 5.36 8.22 -13.69
C LEU A 109 6.70 8.19 -14.41
N TRP A 110 7.23 7.02 -14.71
CA TRP A 110 8.48 6.87 -15.45
C TRP A 110 8.39 7.47 -16.86
N ALA A 111 7.25 7.35 -17.52
CA ALA A 111 7.03 7.98 -18.83
C ALA A 111 7.09 9.52 -18.78
N LEU A 112 6.81 10.12 -17.61
CA LEU A 112 6.83 11.57 -17.38
C LEU A 112 8.17 12.09 -16.84
N ARG A 113 9.19 11.24 -16.70
CA ARG A 113 10.48 11.64 -16.15
C ARG A 113 11.17 12.70 -16.99
N SER A 114 11.92 13.57 -16.32
CA SER A 114 12.78 14.53 -17.02
C SER A 114 13.84 13.81 -17.86
N PRO A 115 14.16 14.29 -19.07
CA PRO A 115 15.30 13.79 -19.86
C PRO A 115 16.63 13.90 -19.11
N ASN A 116 16.75 14.84 -18.17
CA ASN A 116 17.93 15.06 -17.35
C ASN A 116 17.90 14.30 -16.01
N SER A 117 17.04 13.28 -15.90
CA SER A 117 16.99 12.44 -14.68
C SER A 117 18.34 11.76 -14.46
N VAL A 118 18.76 11.70 -13.19
CA VAL A 118 20.00 11.00 -12.78
C VAL A 118 19.80 9.51 -12.66
N VAL A 119 18.54 9.06 -12.49
CA VAL A 119 18.18 7.66 -12.43
C VAL A 119 17.85 7.15 -13.82
N THR A 120 18.28 5.93 -14.14
CA THR A 120 18.25 5.36 -15.47
C THR A 120 17.17 4.27 -15.63
N SER A 121 16.61 3.81 -14.51
CA SER A 121 15.53 2.80 -14.49
C SER A 121 14.39 3.19 -13.56
N PRO A 122 13.19 2.62 -13.76
CA PRO A 122 12.07 2.79 -12.82
C PRO A 122 12.43 2.34 -11.41
N GLU A 123 13.20 1.27 -11.27
CA GLU A 123 13.64 0.70 -10.01
C GLU A 123 14.56 1.67 -9.25
N GLU A 124 15.54 2.29 -9.93
CA GLU A 124 16.38 3.34 -9.36
C GLU A 124 15.54 4.54 -8.91
N ALA A 125 14.54 4.93 -9.71
CA ALA A 125 13.63 6.01 -9.33
C ALA A 125 12.85 5.67 -8.05
N MET A 126 12.41 4.42 -7.90
CA MET A 126 11.72 3.96 -6.69
C MET A 126 12.64 3.97 -5.47
N ILE A 127 13.90 3.54 -5.63
CA ILE A 127 14.91 3.58 -4.55
C ILE A 127 15.16 5.03 -4.12
N LEU A 128 15.41 5.93 -5.06
CA LEU A 128 15.64 7.34 -4.73
C LEU A 128 14.43 7.98 -4.07
N ALA A 129 13.22 7.69 -4.56
CA ALA A 129 11.97 8.17 -3.98
C ALA A 129 11.79 7.68 -2.53
N SER A 130 12.13 6.42 -2.24
CA SER A 130 12.04 5.86 -0.88
C SER A 130 12.97 6.58 0.11
N ILE A 131 14.15 7.00 -0.33
CA ILE A 131 15.11 7.77 0.47
C ILE A 131 14.55 9.18 0.72
N VAL A 132 14.06 9.85 -0.33
CA VAL A 132 13.43 11.18 -0.22
C VAL A 132 12.25 11.17 0.74
N GLU A 133 11.39 10.14 0.66
CA GLU A 133 10.22 9.99 1.54
C GLU A 133 10.61 9.86 3.01
N LYS A 134 11.74 9.20 3.29
CA LYS A 134 12.24 9.02 4.66
C LYS A 134 13.04 10.21 5.19
N GLU A 135 13.52 11.08 4.33
CA GLU A 135 14.33 12.24 4.71
C GLU A 135 13.49 13.43 5.16
N THR A 136 12.27 13.59 4.62
CA THR A 136 11.38 14.68 5.01
C THR A 136 9.93 14.24 5.12
N GLY A 137 9.27 14.66 6.20
CA GLY A 137 7.82 14.51 6.38
C GLY A 137 7.01 15.58 5.64
N LEU A 138 7.66 16.63 5.08
CA LEU A 138 6.98 17.74 4.44
C LEU A 138 6.97 17.60 2.92
N ALA A 139 5.77 17.44 2.33
CA ALA A 139 5.60 17.28 0.89
C ALA A 139 6.24 18.44 0.09
N SER A 140 6.20 19.67 0.60
CA SER A 140 6.79 20.85 -0.02
C SER A 140 8.32 20.83 -0.10
N GLU A 141 8.99 20.06 0.74
CA GLU A 141 10.44 19.91 0.75
C GLU A 141 10.97 18.80 -0.16
N ARG A 142 10.13 17.81 -0.49
CA ARG A 142 10.53 16.65 -1.31
C ARG A 142 11.27 17.04 -2.61
N PRO A 143 10.84 18.06 -3.38
CA PRO A 143 11.59 18.48 -4.58
C PRO A 143 13.02 18.96 -4.28
N ARG A 144 13.22 19.66 -3.17
CA ARG A 144 14.54 20.17 -2.76
C ARG A 144 15.45 19.03 -2.32
N VAL A 145 14.93 18.11 -1.52
CA VAL A 145 15.65 16.90 -1.07
C VAL A 145 16.02 16.03 -2.28
N ALA A 146 15.06 15.78 -3.18
CA ALA A 146 15.32 15.05 -4.42
C ALA A 146 16.40 15.71 -5.29
N ALA A 147 16.39 17.04 -5.40
CA ALA A 147 17.42 17.79 -6.13
C ALA A 147 18.80 17.65 -5.47
N ALA A 148 18.88 17.71 -4.14
CA ALA A 148 20.14 17.53 -3.40
C ALA A 148 20.73 16.14 -3.64
N PHE A 149 19.94 15.08 -3.50
CA PHE A 149 20.41 13.72 -3.78
C PHE A 149 20.74 13.50 -5.26
N SER A 150 19.97 14.07 -6.18
CA SER A 150 20.28 14.01 -7.60
C SER A 150 21.62 14.67 -7.92
N ASN A 151 21.95 15.80 -7.29
CA ASN A 151 23.25 16.45 -7.46
C ASN A 151 24.39 15.62 -6.88
N ARG A 152 24.21 15.02 -5.70
CA ARG A 152 25.21 14.10 -5.12
C ARG A 152 25.49 12.92 -6.06
N LEU A 153 24.45 12.30 -6.62
CA LEU A 153 24.60 11.21 -7.60
C LEU A 153 25.36 11.64 -8.85
N ARG A 154 25.06 12.83 -9.42
CA ARG A 154 25.80 13.38 -10.58
C ARG A 154 27.29 13.58 -10.30
N LEU A 155 27.63 13.95 -9.08
CA LEU A 155 28.99 14.19 -8.63
C LEU A 155 29.69 12.92 -8.13
N GLY A 156 29.06 11.76 -8.17
CA GLY A 156 29.60 10.51 -7.64
C GLY A 156 29.77 10.51 -6.12
N MET A 157 29.03 11.38 -5.41
CA MET A 157 29.09 11.49 -3.96
C MET A 157 28.18 10.46 -3.30
N ARG A 158 28.53 10.05 -2.08
CA ARG A 158 27.62 9.26 -1.23
C ARG A 158 26.40 10.09 -0.86
N LEU A 159 25.24 9.45 -0.72
CA LEU A 159 24.00 10.14 -0.31
C LEU A 159 24.06 10.58 1.15
N GLU A 160 24.74 9.82 2.02
CA GLU A 160 24.91 10.11 3.46
C GLU A 160 23.58 10.39 4.15
N SER A 161 22.61 9.50 3.94
CA SER A 161 21.27 9.58 4.48
C SER A 161 21.08 8.55 5.59
N ASP A 162 20.74 8.98 6.80
CA ASP A 162 20.50 8.12 7.95
C ASP A 162 19.45 7.03 7.70
N PRO A 163 18.34 7.29 6.98
CA PRO A 163 17.37 6.25 6.59
C PRO A 163 18.00 5.06 5.86
N THR A 164 19.03 5.26 5.04
CA THR A 164 19.71 4.17 4.33
C THR A 164 20.48 3.27 5.29
N ILE A 165 21.10 3.84 6.31
CA ILE A 165 21.81 3.09 7.37
C ILE A 165 20.82 2.29 8.19
N VAL A 166 19.72 2.92 8.63
CA VAL A 166 18.67 2.26 9.39
C VAL A 166 18.11 1.08 8.59
N TYR A 167 17.79 1.28 7.31
CA TYR A 167 17.27 0.21 6.46
C TYR A 167 18.29 -0.91 6.26
N GLY A 168 19.57 -0.59 6.06
CA GLY A 168 20.64 -1.58 5.92
C GLY A 168 20.75 -2.52 7.12
N ILE A 169 20.48 -2.00 8.34
CA ILE A 169 20.52 -2.75 9.59
C ILE A 169 19.22 -3.54 9.81
N THR A 170 18.07 -2.91 9.60
CA THR A 170 16.78 -3.40 10.09
C THR A 170 15.91 -4.07 9.03
N LYS A 171 16.26 -3.88 7.75
CA LYS A 171 15.46 -4.29 6.59
C LYS A 171 14.00 -3.83 6.69
N GLY A 172 13.86 -2.52 7.07
CA GLY A 172 12.57 -1.85 7.10
C GLY A 172 11.79 -1.96 8.42
N ARG A 173 12.35 -2.59 9.45
CA ARG A 173 11.79 -2.57 10.80
C ARG A 173 12.27 -1.34 11.58
N PRO A 174 11.53 -0.85 12.59
CA PRO A 174 12.03 0.22 13.46
C PRO A 174 13.32 -0.19 14.17
N LEU A 175 14.34 0.70 14.16
CA LEU A 175 15.60 0.44 14.86
C LEU A 175 15.45 0.46 16.39
N GLY A 176 14.46 1.21 16.92
CA GLY A 176 14.17 1.30 18.34
C GLY A 176 15.24 2.02 19.20
N ARG A 177 16.29 2.55 18.58
CA ARG A 177 17.40 3.29 19.21
C ARG A 177 18.06 4.23 18.19
N GLY A 178 18.97 5.06 18.66
CA GLY A 178 19.84 5.85 17.77
C GLY A 178 20.85 5.02 16.97
N ILE A 179 21.33 5.57 15.86
CA ILE A 179 22.43 4.99 15.06
C ILE A 179 23.72 5.12 15.85
N ARG A 180 24.53 4.05 15.91
CA ARG A 180 25.83 4.04 16.59
C ARG A 180 26.91 4.56 15.65
N GLN A 181 27.98 5.17 16.23
CA GLN A 181 29.11 5.66 15.44
C GLN A 181 29.76 4.58 14.54
N SER A 182 29.85 3.36 15.01
CA SER A 182 30.36 2.23 14.22
C SER A 182 29.46 1.83 13.03
N GLU A 183 28.18 2.18 13.08
CA GLU A 183 27.20 1.90 12.01
C GLU A 183 27.26 2.96 10.90
N LEU A 184 27.62 4.21 11.24
CA LEU A 184 27.86 5.28 10.28
C LEU A 184 29.03 5.00 9.33
N GLN A 185 30.03 4.24 9.79
CA GLN A 185 31.24 3.90 9.03
C GLN A 185 31.11 2.58 8.26
N ARG A 186 30.06 1.79 8.53
CA ARG A 186 29.86 0.48 7.92
C ARG A 186 29.24 0.64 6.53
N GLN A 187 29.84 -0.02 5.53
CA GLN A 187 29.14 -0.22 4.26
C GLN A 187 28.01 -1.21 4.51
N THR A 188 26.78 -0.70 4.64
CA THR A 188 25.58 -1.52 4.64
C THR A 188 25.11 -1.65 3.19
N ALA A 189 25.32 -2.83 2.61
CA ALA A 189 24.79 -3.18 1.31
C ALA A 189 23.27 -3.49 1.40
#